data_e27ffcff612ecd352bc8d1e9b4e300ed
#
_entry.id   e27ffcff612ecd352bc8d1e9b4e300ed
#
_cell.length_a   1.000
_cell.length_b   1.000
_cell.length_c   1.000
_cell.angle_alpha   90.00
_cell.angle_beta   90.00
_cell.angle_gamma   90.00
#
_symmetry.space_group_name_H-M   'P 1'
#
loop_
_entity.id
_entity.type
_entity.pdbx_description
1 polymer ?
#
loop_
_entity_poly.entity_id
_entity_poly.type
_entity_poly.pdbx_seq_one_letter_code
_entity_poly.pdbx_strand_id
1 'polypeptide(L)'
;MITASVVETLRAWRHSARPLWLVGPLLLIIAIPVADGFLPPDIHLAHLLVVAVAVTAVGAGPRATALIGALAVLALVYAGVERRTLTTESVLVELSALLAVCAFLVLFTRVRDRRERELARARSVSDAAQRVVLRPLPQRAGPVTLASKYRSAEADATIGGDLYAAARIPGSTRLLIGDVRGKGLPSISDTAIVLGAFRAAAHRRIPLPELVAYIEDAVRWGLAEFSEPREDDGERFVTAAVMDIPDDEPVVHLISCGHPPPLLLRGRARTALALTVPDPSPPLGLGVWPADADCPDSAGACYVPATFRFAHGDSLVLYTDGVSEARNADGDFYPLAERATAWADKAPGPLVEQLAADVRAYTGGVLNDDMAMIVVQRDA
;
A
#
# COMPACT_ATOMS: atom_id res chain seq x y z
N MET A 1 -11.81 -17.96 5.84
CA MET A 1 -12.60 -16.71 6.00
C MET A 1 -12.88 -16.30 7.46
N ILE A 2 -13.04 -17.21 8.42
CA ILE A 2 -13.36 -16.85 9.83
C ILE A 2 -12.15 -16.28 10.60
N THR A 3 -10.92 -16.65 10.26
CA THR A 3 -9.69 -16.26 10.98
C THR A 3 -9.23 -14.82 10.71
N ALA A 4 -9.43 -14.26 9.51
CA ALA A 4 -9.04 -12.90 9.17
C ALA A 4 -9.91 -11.84 9.90
N SER A 5 -11.23 -12.05 9.94
CA SER A 5 -12.17 -11.15 10.63
C SER A 5 -11.93 -11.06 12.14
N VAL A 6 -11.53 -12.16 12.79
CA VAL A 6 -11.24 -12.17 14.24
C VAL A 6 -9.95 -11.41 14.54
N VAL A 7 -8.94 -11.50 13.67
CA VAL A 7 -7.66 -10.80 13.84
C VAL A 7 -7.81 -9.29 13.63
N GLU A 8 -8.63 -8.86 12.66
CA GLU A 8 -8.90 -7.43 12.44
C GLU A 8 -9.74 -6.81 13.56
N THR A 9 -10.76 -7.53 14.05
CA THR A 9 -11.55 -7.05 15.19
C THR A 9 -10.68 -6.93 16.44
N LEU A 10 -9.76 -7.84 16.68
CA LEU A 10 -8.80 -7.77 17.78
C LEU A 10 -7.80 -6.62 17.62
N ARG A 11 -7.38 -6.28 16.39
CA ARG A 11 -6.50 -5.13 16.12
C ARG A 11 -7.20 -3.79 16.35
N ALA A 12 -8.41 -3.61 15.88
CA ALA A 12 -9.20 -2.39 16.08
C ALA A 12 -9.50 -2.15 17.56
N TRP A 13 -9.81 -3.20 18.32
CA TRP A 13 -10.02 -3.13 19.76
C TRP A 13 -8.77 -2.73 20.56
N ARG A 14 -7.59 -3.11 20.08
CA ARG A 14 -6.30 -2.86 20.75
C ARG A 14 -5.93 -1.37 20.83
N HIS A 15 -6.36 -0.53 19.88
CA HIS A 15 -6.01 0.90 19.85
C HIS A 15 -6.95 1.80 20.65
N SER A 16 -8.23 1.45 20.78
CA SER A 16 -9.23 2.28 21.47
C SER A 16 -9.49 1.90 22.94
N ALA A 17 -9.17 0.67 23.38
CA ALA A 17 -9.58 0.11 24.66
C ALA A 17 -8.43 -0.25 25.61
N ARG A 18 -7.27 0.43 25.50
CA ARG A 18 -6.08 0.12 26.33
C ARG A 18 -6.34 -0.01 27.84
N PRO A 19 -7.15 0.85 28.52
CA PRO A 19 -7.43 0.67 29.94
C PRO A 19 -8.45 -0.44 30.23
N LEU A 20 -9.44 -0.67 29.37
CA LEU A 20 -10.47 -1.69 29.59
C LEU A 20 -9.90 -3.14 29.48
N TRP A 21 -8.88 -3.35 28.66
CA TRP A 21 -8.27 -4.67 28.48
C TRP A 21 -7.60 -5.22 29.74
N LEU A 22 -7.15 -4.36 30.65
CA LEU A 22 -6.55 -4.76 31.93
C LEU A 22 -7.57 -5.05 33.03
N VAL A 23 -8.81 -4.62 32.88
CA VAL A 23 -9.87 -4.82 33.90
C VAL A 23 -10.15 -6.32 34.09
N GLY A 24 -10.29 -7.08 33.03
CA GLY A 24 -10.52 -8.53 33.11
C GLY A 24 -9.42 -9.28 33.87
N PRO A 25 -8.13 -9.17 33.50
CA PRO A 25 -7.01 -9.74 34.24
C PRO A 25 -6.95 -9.31 35.71
N LEU A 26 -7.19 -8.02 36.02
CA LEU A 26 -7.19 -7.54 37.40
C LEU A 26 -8.35 -8.13 38.22
N LEU A 27 -9.53 -8.24 37.63
CA LEU A 27 -10.66 -8.91 38.27
C LEU A 27 -10.37 -10.38 38.57
N LEU A 28 -9.70 -11.10 37.63
CA LEU A 28 -9.30 -12.49 37.86
C LEU A 28 -8.29 -12.64 38.98
N ILE A 29 -7.32 -11.73 39.11
CA ILE A 29 -6.31 -11.76 40.18
C ILE A 29 -6.97 -11.58 41.57
N ILE A 30 -8.06 -10.81 41.64
CA ILE A 30 -8.80 -10.59 42.90
C ILE A 30 -9.79 -11.74 43.14
N ALA A 31 -10.54 -12.13 42.12
CA ALA A 31 -11.62 -13.12 42.26
C ALA A 31 -11.12 -14.52 42.57
N ILE A 32 -9.96 -14.94 41.97
CA ILE A 32 -9.43 -16.28 42.15
C ILE A 32 -9.03 -16.55 43.62
N PRO A 33 -8.20 -15.73 44.30
CA PRO A 33 -7.87 -15.94 45.71
C PRO A 33 -9.08 -15.85 46.64
N VAL A 34 -10.01 -14.94 46.35
CA VAL A 34 -11.26 -14.82 47.15
C VAL A 34 -12.11 -16.09 47.00
N ALA A 35 -12.32 -16.57 45.78
CA ALA A 35 -13.06 -17.81 45.56
C ALA A 35 -12.34 -19.02 46.18
N ASP A 36 -11.02 -19.07 46.07
CA ASP A 36 -10.18 -20.13 46.65
C ASP A 36 -10.40 -20.23 48.18
N GLY A 37 -10.55 -19.10 48.89
CA GLY A 37 -10.80 -19.04 50.34
C GLY A 37 -12.11 -19.68 50.79
N PHE A 38 -13.14 -19.82 49.92
CA PHE A 38 -14.43 -20.44 50.20
C PHE A 38 -14.50 -21.93 49.86
N LEU A 39 -13.46 -22.48 49.23
CA LEU A 39 -13.42 -23.88 48.78
C LEU A 39 -12.80 -24.81 49.81
N PRO A 40 -13.14 -26.14 49.76
CA PRO A 40 -12.49 -27.15 50.58
C PRO A 40 -10.98 -27.14 50.40
N PRO A 41 -10.20 -27.58 51.41
CA PRO A 41 -8.75 -27.52 51.37
C PRO A 41 -8.11 -28.40 50.24
N ASP A 42 -8.86 -29.31 49.67
CA ASP A 42 -8.41 -30.20 48.62
C ASP A 42 -8.49 -29.58 47.21
N ILE A 43 -9.15 -28.41 47.08
CA ILE A 43 -9.32 -27.74 45.80
C ILE A 43 -8.55 -26.41 45.80
N HIS A 44 -7.59 -26.27 44.89
CA HIS A 44 -6.80 -25.06 44.69
C HIS A 44 -7.08 -24.43 43.35
N LEU A 45 -7.59 -23.20 43.35
CA LEU A 45 -7.80 -22.42 42.12
C LEU A 45 -6.62 -21.52 41.72
N ALA A 46 -5.61 -21.42 42.60
CA ALA A 46 -4.51 -20.47 42.42
C ALA A 46 -3.71 -20.68 41.11
N HIS A 47 -3.66 -21.91 40.57
CA HIS A 47 -3.05 -22.20 39.26
C HIS A 47 -3.75 -21.49 38.10
N LEU A 48 -5.03 -21.07 38.25
CA LEU A 48 -5.75 -20.30 37.22
C LEU A 48 -5.26 -18.85 37.09
N LEU A 49 -4.43 -18.35 38.04
CA LEU A 49 -3.81 -17.04 37.93
C LEU A 49 -2.97 -16.87 36.67
N VAL A 50 -2.46 -17.97 36.12
CA VAL A 50 -1.75 -17.96 34.84
C VAL A 50 -2.60 -17.43 33.68
N VAL A 51 -3.92 -17.65 33.75
CA VAL A 51 -4.87 -17.18 32.71
C VAL A 51 -4.88 -15.65 32.64
N ALA A 52 -4.85 -14.98 33.80
CA ALA A 52 -4.81 -13.51 33.85
C ALA A 52 -3.56 -12.95 33.16
N VAL A 53 -2.40 -13.59 33.37
CA VAL A 53 -1.13 -13.20 32.73
C VAL A 53 -1.17 -13.49 31.22
N ALA A 54 -1.68 -14.67 30.82
CA ALA A 54 -1.78 -15.06 29.41
C ALA A 54 -2.72 -14.13 28.62
N VAL A 55 -3.90 -13.81 29.16
CA VAL A 55 -4.82 -12.86 28.56
C VAL A 55 -4.16 -11.49 28.38
N THR A 56 -3.43 -11.02 29.40
CA THR A 56 -2.69 -9.75 29.32
C THR A 56 -1.62 -9.79 28.23
N ALA A 57 -0.89 -10.91 28.09
CA ALA A 57 0.15 -11.05 27.08
C ALA A 57 -0.37 -10.98 25.65
N VAL A 58 -1.62 -11.36 25.39
CA VAL A 58 -2.26 -11.25 24.05
C VAL A 58 -2.54 -9.79 23.69
N GLY A 59 -3.07 -8.99 24.61
CA GLY A 59 -3.57 -7.63 24.33
C GLY A 59 -2.67 -6.49 24.76
N ALA A 60 -1.69 -6.73 25.68
CA ALA A 60 -0.88 -5.67 26.25
C ALA A 60 0.63 -5.88 26.00
N GLY A 61 1.41 -4.84 26.25
CA GLY A 61 2.86 -4.87 26.09
C GLY A 61 3.59 -5.51 27.28
N PRO A 62 4.93 -5.71 27.19
CA PRO A 62 5.72 -6.43 28.16
C PRO A 62 5.71 -5.85 29.57
N ARG A 63 5.56 -4.52 29.71
CA ARG A 63 5.47 -3.87 31.03
C ARG A 63 4.17 -4.22 31.77
N ALA A 64 3.03 -4.22 31.05
CA ALA A 64 1.75 -4.59 31.62
C ALA A 64 1.72 -6.09 31.96
N THR A 65 2.25 -6.95 31.09
CA THR A 65 2.37 -8.39 31.33
C THR A 65 3.24 -8.69 32.55
N ALA A 66 4.36 -7.98 32.72
CA ALA A 66 5.22 -8.12 33.89
C ALA A 66 4.53 -7.65 35.19
N LEU A 67 3.79 -6.54 35.13
CA LEU A 67 3.03 -6.04 36.27
C LEU A 67 1.94 -7.03 36.71
N ILE A 68 1.13 -7.50 35.77
CA ILE A 68 0.07 -8.48 36.04
C ILE A 68 0.67 -9.81 36.51
N GLY A 69 1.80 -10.25 35.96
CA GLY A 69 2.54 -11.41 36.42
C GLY A 69 3.03 -11.26 37.87
N ALA A 70 3.58 -10.11 38.22
CA ALA A 70 3.99 -9.81 39.60
C ALA A 70 2.80 -9.83 40.58
N LEU A 71 1.67 -9.24 40.16
CA LEU A 71 0.43 -9.26 40.98
C LEU A 71 -0.11 -10.70 41.11
N ALA A 72 -0.06 -11.50 40.09
CA ALA A 72 -0.46 -12.92 40.12
C ALA A 72 0.40 -13.72 41.13
N VAL A 73 1.73 -13.51 41.09
CA VAL A 73 2.67 -14.13 42.04
C VAL A 73 2.37 -13.70 43.47
N LEU A 74 2.12 -12.40 43.72
CA LEU A 74 1.74 -11.89 45.05
C LEU A 74 0.42 -12.49 45.53
N ALA A 75 -0.57 -12.63 44.64
CA ALA A 75 -1.85 -13.24 44.95
C ALA A 75 -1.71 -14.74 45.33
N LEU A 76 -0.85 -15.49 44.60
CA LEU A 76 -0.53 -16.90 44.94
C LEU A 76 0.14 -16.99 46.31
N VAL A 77 1.15 -16.16 46.58
CA VAL A 77 1.84 -16.12 47.90
C VAL A 77 0.85 -15.78 49.02
N TYR A 78 -0.03 -14.78 48.80
CA TYR A 78 -1.06 -14.42 49.76
C TYR A 78 -1.98 -15.59 50.11
N ALA A 79 -2.50 -16.28 49.11
CA ALA A 79 -3.34 -17.46 49.28
C ALA A 79 -2.63 -18.59 50.05
N GLY A 80 -1.34 -18.82 49.75
CA GLY A 80 -0.53 -19.79 50.43
C GLY A 80 -0.24 -19.46 51.91
N VAL A 81 -0.08 -18.15 52.24
CA VAL A 81 0.05 -17.67 53.65
C VAL A 81 -1.21 -17.93 54.44
N GLU A 82 -2.36 -17.50 53.87
CA GLU A 82 -3.67 -17.61 54.51
C GLU A 82 -4.02 -19.08 54.86
N ARG A 83 -3.73 -19.99 53.95
CA ARG A 83 -3.94 -21.45 54.14
C ARG A 83 -2.85 -22.16 54.91
N ARG A 84 -1.77 -21.47 55.30
CA ARG A 84 -0.56 -22.03 55.95
C ARG A 84 0.11 -23.18 55.15
N THR A 85 0.01 -23.12 53.85
CA THR A 85 0.52 -24.16 52.91
C THR A 85 1.79 -23.76 52.14
N LEU A 86 2.36 -22.56 52.44
CA LEU A 86 3.54 -22.02 51.71
C LEU A 86 4.76 -22.95 51.65
N THR A 87 4.92 -23.83 52.62
CA THR A 87 6.07 -24.75 52.71
C THR A 87 5.76 -26.14 52.13
N THR A 88 4.57 -26.35 51.58
CA THR A 88 4.22 -27.59 50.92
C THR A 88 4.86 -27.70 49.54
N GLU A 89 5.32 -28.91 49.14
CA GLU A 89 5.95 -29.15 47.86
C GLU A 89 5.04 -28.71 46.68
N SER A 90 3.72 -28.87 46.81
CA SER A 90 2.75 -28.46 45.79
C SER A 90 2.76 -26.97 45.51
N VAL A 91 2.75 -26.10 46.55
CA VAL A 91 2.74 -24.62 46.36
C VAL A 91 4.08 -24.15 45.80
N LEU A 92 5.21 -24.78 46.17
CA LEU A 92 6.51 -24.44 45.60
C LEU A 92 6.58 -24.79 44.11
N VAL A 93 6.00 -25.92 43.70
CA VAL A 93 5.90 -26.31 42.28
C VAL A 93 4.98 -25.31 41.51
N GLU A 94 3.82 -24.95 42.04
CA GLU A 94 2.91 -23.96 41.43
C GLU A 94 3.56 -22.58 41.27
N LEU A 95 4.27 -22.11 42.30
CA LEU A 95 4.99 -20.86 42.27
C LEU A 95 6.09 -20.85 41.20
N SER A 96 6.88 -21.95 41.16
CA SER A 96 7.94 -22.11 40.17
C SER A 96 7.39 -22.15 38.75
N ALA A 97 6.27 -22.86 38.52
CA ALA A 97 5.56 -22.93 37.24
C ALA A 97 5.00 -21.56 36.82
N LEU A 98 4.35 -20.84 37.74
CA LEU A 98 3.82 -19.51 37.48
C LEU A 98 4.94 -18.53 37.10
N LEU A 99 6.09 -18.56 37.85
CA LEU A 99 7.24 -17.71 37.55
C LEU A 99 7.84 -18.05 36.17
N ALA A 100 7.97 -19.31 35.82
CA ALA A 100 8.48 -19.75 34.54
C ALA A 100 7.58 -19.29 33.39
N VAL A 101 6.25 -19.44 33.53
CA VAL A 101 5.27 -18.97 32.53
C VAL A 101 5.27 -17.44 32.43
N CYS A 102 5.32 -16.72 33.56
CA CYS A 102 5.44 -15.26 33.55
C CYS A 102 6.70 -14.79 32.81
N ALA A 103 7.85 -15.38 33.11
CA ALA A 103 9.12 -15.08 32.45
C ALA A 103 9.03 -15.34 30.93
N PHE A 104 8.48 -16.48 30.53
CA PHE A 104 8.26 -16.81 29.12
C PHE A 104 7.34 -15.81 28.42
N LEU A 105 6.19 -15.49 29.02
CA LEU A 105 5.22 -14.55 28.45
C LEU A 105 5.79 -13.12 28.33
N VAL A 106 6.57 -12.67 29.33
CA VAL A 106 7.25 -11.37 29.27
C VAL A 106 8.32 -11.38 28.16
N LEU A 107 9.08 -12.44 28.02
CA LEU A 107 10.06 -12.57 26.95
C LEU A 107 9.36 -12.59 25.57
N PHE A 108 8.31 -13.39 25.42
CA PHE A 108 7.51 -13.48 24.21
C PHE A 108 6.94 -12.12 23.79
N THR A 109 6.32 -11.39 24.74
CA THR A 109 5.78 -10.05 24.46
C THR A 109 6.87 -9.05 24.11
N ARG A 110 8.06 -9.13 24.73
CA ARG A 110 9.22 -8.30 24.36
C ARG A 110 9.70 -8.56 22.94
N VAL A 111 9.83 -9.82 22.54
CA VAL A 111 10.27 -10.21 21.18
C VAL A 111 9.23 -9.74 20.16
N ARG A 112 7.93 -9.96 20.45
CA ARG A 112 6.83 -9.48 19.59
C ARG A 112 6.87 -7.97 19.42
N ASP A 113 6.96 -7.20 20.51
CA ASP A 113 7.02 -5.74 20.47
C ASP A 113 8.25 -5.21 19.72
N ARG A 114 9.40 -5.90 19.84
CA ARG A 114 10.59 -5.54 19.06
C ARG A 114 10.35 -5.71 17.57
N ARG A 115 9.84 -6.86 17.16
CA ARG A 115 9.52 -7.15 15.75
C ARG A 115 8.50 -6.16 15.19
N GLU A 116 7.44 -5.85 15.94
CA GLU A 116 6.42 -4.85 15.53
C GLU A 116 7.05 -3.47 15.34
N ARG A 117 7.98 -3.05 16.22
CA ARG A 117 8.68 -1.76 16.09
C ARG A 117 9.69 -1.74 14.93
N GLU A 118 10.40 -2.82 14.69
CA GLU A 118 11.32 -2.94 13.55
C GLU A 118 10.57 -2.85 12.22
N LEU A 119 9.45 -3.58 12.10
CA LEU A 119 8.57 -3.49 10.96
C LEU A 119 7.98 -2.08 10.78
N ALA A 120 7.51 -1.44 11.86
CA ALA A 120 6.98 -0.08 11.80
C ALA A 120 8.03 0.95 11.38
N ARG A 121 9.30 0.78 11.82
CA ARG A 121 10.40 1.65 11.38
C ARG A 121 10.74 1.43 9.91
N ALA A 122 10.87 0.18 9.47
CA ALA A 122 11.13 -0.12 8.06
C ALA A 122 10.04 0.50 7.17
N ARG A 123 8.76 0.37 7.56
CA ARG A 123 7.62 0.99 6.89
C ARG A 123 7.74 2.51 6.84
N SER A 124 8.06 3.17 7.96
CA SER A 124 8.15 4.63 8.00
C SER A 124 9.27 5.20 7.12
N VAL A 125 10.39 4.49 7.00
CA VAL A 125 11.50 4.86 6.09
C VAL A 125 11.05 4.73 4.65
N SER A 126 10.36 3.66 4.35
CA SER A 126 9.82 3.37 3.03
C SER A 126 8.80 4.43 2.58
N ASP A 127 7.85 4.80 3.46
CA ASP A 127 6.89 5.88 3.25
C ASP A 127 7.57 7.21 2.94
N ALA A 128 8.62 7.51 3.70
CA ALA A 128 9.38 8.74 3.50
C ALA A 128 10.09 8.72 2.14
N ALA A 129 10.70 7.60 1.75
CA ALA A 129 11.37 7.46 0.45
C ALA A 129 10.38 7.63 -0.71
N GLN A 130 9.22 6.97 -0.66
CA GLN A 130 8.20 7.08 -1.70
C GLN A 130 7.65 8.51 -1.84
N ARG A 131 7.41 9.23 -0.73
CA ARG A 131 6.98 10.64 -0.78
C ARG A 131 8.01 11.57 -1.41
N VAL A 132 9.29 11.26 -1.29
CA VAL A 132 10.36 12.01 -1.95
C VAL A 132 10.39 11.74 -3.45
N VAL A 133 10.14 10.51 -3.86
CA VAL A 133 10.15 10.06 -5.25
C VAL A 133 8.86 10.49 -5.98
N LEU A 134 7.68 10.21 -5.39
CA LEU A 134 6.37 10.62 -5.90
C LEU A 134 6.02 12.03 -5.45
N ARG A 135 6.47 13.04 -6.21
CA ARG A 135 6.13 14.43 -5.93
C ARG A 135 4.65 14.70 -6.24
N PRO A 136 3.95 15.52 -5.44
CA PRO A 136 2.60 15.96 -5.77
C PRO A 136 2.58 16.62 -7.15
N LEU A 137 1.53 16.33 -7.94
CA LEU A 137 1.32 17.00 -9.21
C LEU A 137 0.88 18.45 -8.98
N PRO A 138 1.26 19.39 -9.88
CA PRO A 138 0.70 20.73 -9.87
C PRO A 138 -0.80 20.67 -10.14
N GLN A 139 -1.59 21.47 -9.45
CA GLN A 139 -3.04 21.53 -9.71
C GLN A 139 -3.37 22.08 -11.09
N ARG A 140 -2.48 22.89 -11.66
CA ARG A 140 -2.62 23.49 -12.99
C ARG A 140 -1.30 23.46 -13.74
N ALA A 141 -1.37 23.09 -15.02
CA ALA A 141 -0.22 23.06 -15.92
C ALA A 141 -0.65 23.55 -17.33
N GLY A 142 -0.43 24.83 -17.61
CA GLY A 142 -0.94 25.48 -18.83
C GLY A 142 -2.47 25.45 -18.90
N PRO A 143 -3.05 24.95 -20.00
CA PRO A 143 -4.50 24.90 -20.20
C PRO A 143 -5.17 23.67 -19.57
N VAL A 144 -4.47 22.94 -18.70
CA VAL A 144 -5.02 21.75 -18.05
C VAL A 144 -4.99 21.88 -16.52
N THR A 145 -6.07 21.41 -15.91
CA THR A 145 -6.19 21.21 -14.46
C THR A 145 -6.00 19.74 -14.13
N LEU A 146 -5.19 19.45 -13.11
CA LEU A 146 -4.81 18.10 -12.72
C LEU A 146 -5.19 17.80 -11.27
N ALA A 147 -5.55 16.55 -11.02
CA ALA A 147 -5.64 16.00 -9.68
C ALA A 147 -5.13 14.56 -9.69
N SER A 148 -4.51 14.13 -8.61
CA SER A 148 -4.03 12.75 -8.47
C SER A 148 -4.40 12.15 -7.13
N LYS A 149 -4.55 10.83 -7.11
CA LYS A 149 -4.74 10.04 -5.91
C LYS A 149 -3.86 8.80 -5.99
N TYR A 150 -3.13 8.57 -4.93
CA TYR A 150 -2.36 7.35 -4.70
C TYR A 150 -2.86 6.65 -3.44
N ARG A 151 -2.95 5.34 -3.48
CA ARG A 151 -3.27 4.52 -2.32
C ARG A 151 -2.58 3.17 -2.43
N SER A 152 -1.84 2.79 -1.40
CA SER A 152 -1.24 1.47 -1.32
C SER A 152 -2.27 0.39 -0.96
N ALA A 153 -2.08 -0.83 -1.50
CA ALA A 153 -2.90 -2.01 -1.25
C ALA A 153 -2.87 -2.45 0.20
N GLU A 154 -1.70 -2.46 0.81
CA GLU A 154 -1.56 -2.82 2.20
C GLU A 154 -1.77 -1.61 3.10
N ALA A 155 -2.74 -1.69 4.02
CA ALA A 155 -2.99 -0.63 5.01
C ALA A 155 -1.76 -0.30 5.89
N ASP A 156 -0.79 -1.22 5.91
CA ASP A 156 0.43 -1.18 6.71
C ASP A 156 1.73 -1.18 5.87
N ALA A 157 1.68 -1.31 4.53
CA ALA A 157 2.83 -1.23 3.65
C ALA A 157 2.63 -0.12 2.61
N THR A 158 3.61 0.76 2.50
CA THR A 158 3.49 2.01 1.74
C THR A 158 4.38 2.00 0.50
N ILE A 159 4.83 0.82 0.06
CA ILE A 159 5.74 0.71 -1.08
C ILE A 159 5.07 -0.05 -2.19
N GLY A 160 4.59 0.70 -3.17
CA GLY A 160 4.11 0.18 -4.42
C GLY A 160 5.02 0.48 -5.60
N GLY A 161 4.76 -0.23 -6.71
CA GLY A 161 5.39 -0.01 -8.00
C GLY A 161 4.86 1.20 -8.76
N ASP A 162 3.68 1.68 -8.42
CA ASP A 162 2.99 2.76 -9.11
C ASP A 162 3.76 4.08 -9.12
N LEU A 163 3.84 4.70 -10.27
CA LEU A 163 4.57 5.95 -10.48
C LEU A 163 3.80 6.93 -11.38
N TYR A 164 3.98 8.20 -11.13
CA TYR A 164 3.46 9.25 -11.99
C TYR A 164 4.28 10.55 -11.90
N ALA A 165 4.25 11.32 -12.96
CA ALA A 165 4.84 12.65 -13.00
C ALA A 165 4.14 13.55 -14.02
N ALA A 166 4.28 14.87 -13.81
CA ALA A 166 3.94 15.89 -14.78
C ALA A 166 5.10 16.85 -14.97
N ALA A 167 5.31 17.30 -16.19
CA ALA A 167 6.29 18.32 -16.54
C ALA A 167 5.65 19.36 -17.45
N ARG A 168 5.73 20.63 -17.04
CA ARG A 168 5.33 21.75 -17.87
C ARG A 168 6.51 22.21 -18.73
N ILE A 169 6.28 22.31 -20.03
CA ILE A 169 7.22 22.90 -20.99
C ILE A 169 6.52 24.03 -21.76
N PRO A 170 7.25 24.95 -22.37
CA PRO A 170 6.63 25.98 -23.21
C PRO A 170 5.87 25.33 -24.36
N GLY A 171 4.54 25.55 -24.41
CA GLY A 171 3.66 25.08 -25.46
C GLY A 171 3.02 23.72 -25.20
N SER A 172 3.39 22.96 -24.15
CA SER A 172 2.71 21.71 -23.82
C SER A 172 2.87 21.25 -22.35
N THR A 173 2.06 20.28 -21.96
CA THR A 173 2.17 19.59 -20.67
C THR A 173 2.41 18.11 -20.93
N ARG A 174 3.49 17.56 -20.34
CA ARG A 174 3.85 16.15 -20.44
C ARG A 174 3.47 15.41 -19.18
N LEU A 175 2.95 14.21 -19.35
CA LEU A 175 2.52 13.33 -18.25
C LEU A 175 3.13 11.95 -18.44
N LEU A 176 3.43 11.34 -17.32
CA LEU A 176 3.83 9.94 -17.22
C LEU A 176 3.00 9.29 -16.10
N ILE A 177 2.46 8.12 -16.37
CA ILE A 177 1.96 7.16 -15.37
C ILE A 177 2.51 5.79 -15.71
N GLY A 178 2.78 4.97 -14.72
CA GLY A 178 3.32 3.63 -14.93
C GLY A 178 3.27 2.80 -13.65
N ASP A 179 3.64 1.54 -13.80
CA ASP A 179 3.80 0.60 -12.70
C ASP A 179 5.05 -0.26 -12.92
N VAL A 180 5.86 -0.38 -11.87
CA VAL A 180 7.08 -1.20 -11.81
C VAL A 180 6.71 -2.60 -11.36
N ARG A 181 7.03 -3.62 -12.16
CA ARG A 181 6.84 -5.00 -11.74
C ARG A 181 7.63 -5.31 -10.47
N GLY A 182 6.92 -5.75 -9.42
CA GLY A 182 7.50 -6.14 -8.14
C GLY A 182 7.12 -5.20 -7.01
N LYS A 183 7.44 -5.60 -5.79
CA LYS A 183 7.10 -4.86 -4.56
C LYS A 183 8.33 -4.66 -3.68
N GLY A 184 8.30 -3.62 -2.86
CA GLY A 184 9.33 -3.37 -1.86
C GLY A 184 10.41 -2.37 -2.30
N LEU A 185 11.56 -2.38 -1.62
CA LEU A 185 12.64 -1.43 -1.86
C LEU A 185 13.22 -1.43 -3.29
N PRO A 186 13.33 -2.57 -3.99
CA PRO A 186 13.78 -2.57 -5.37
C PRO A 186 12.87 -1.77 -6.31
N SER A 187 11.54 -1.88 -6.16
CA SER A 187 10.60 -1.13 -6.99
C SER A 187 10.69 0.39 -6.79
N ILE A 188 11.06 0.86 -5.58
CA ILE A 188 11.33 2.29 -5.34
C ILE A 188 12.55 2.77 -6.14
N SER A 189 13.61 1.96 -6.20
CA SER A 189 14.80 2.30 -6.99
C SER A 189 14.46 2.44 -8.47
N ASP A 190 13.70 1.49 -9.01
CA ASP A 190 13.28 1.53 -10.41
C ASP A 190 12.33 2.71 -10.69
N THR A 191 11.38 2.94 -9.80
CA THR A 191 10.52 4.15 -9.83
C THR A 191 11.36 5.44 -9.84
N ALA A 192 12.40 5.51 -9.02
CA ALA A 192 13.27 6.68 -8.97
C ALA A 192 14.06 6.88 -10.29
N ILE A 193 14.50 5.79 -10.93
CA ILE A 193 15.17 5.82 -12.23
C ILE A 193 14.23 6.38 -13.30
N VAL A 194 13.03 5.80 -13.44
CA VAL A 194 12.02 6.23 -14.43
C VAL A 194 11.65 7.69 -14.24
N LEU A 195 11.31 8.09 -13.01
CA LEU A 195 10.91 9.47 -12.71
C LEU A 195 12.06 10.44 -12.85
N GLY A 196 13.30 10.03 -12.53
CA GLY A 196 14.51 10.81 -12.75
C GLY A 196 14.76 11.05 -14.24
N ALA A 197 14.69 10.01 -15.06
CA ALA A 197 14.84 10.08 -16.51
C ALA A 197 13.76 10.97 -17.15
N PHE A 198 12.49 10.75 -16.78
CA PHE A 198 11.39 11.60 -17.25
C PHE A 198 11.61 13.07 -16.91
N ARG A 199 11.92 13.40 -15.66
CA ARG A 199 12.14 14.78 -15.21
C ARG A 199 13.34 15.43 -15.90
N ALA A 200 14.42 14.68 -16.13
CA ALA A 200 15.61 15.17 -16.79
C ALA A 200 15.40 15.47 -18.28
N ALA A 201 14.62 14.62 -18.97
CA ALA A 201 14.42 14.71 -20.41
C ALA A 201 13.20 15.56 -20.80
N ALA A 202 12.12 15.57 -19.98
CA ALA A 202 10.89 16.29 -20.31
C ALA A 202 11.10 17.78 -20.59
N HIS A 203 12.07 18.43 -19.93
CA HIS A 203 12.37 19.86 -20.14
C HIS A 203 13.17 20.17 -21.41
N ARG A 204 13.73 19.15 -22.08
CA ARG A 204 14.61 19.34 -23.24
C ARG A 204 13.87 19.65 -24.55
N ARG A 205 12.53 19.74 -24.54
CA ARG A 205 11.68 19.94 -25.73
C ARG A 205 11.93 18.94 -26.86
N ILE A 206 12.46 17.75 -26.52
CA ILE A 206 12.59 16.66 -27.49
C ILE A 206 11.22 16.09 -27.87
N PRO A 207 11.04 15.53 -29.05
CA PRO A 207 9.81 14.85 -29.44
C PRO A 207 9.41 13.76 -28.45
N LEU A 208 8.11 13.45 -28.35
CA LEU A 208 7.61 12.43 -27.42
C LEU A 208 8.27 11.05 -27.62
N PRO A 209 8.50 10.57 -28.86
CA PRO A 209 9.24 9.33 -29.11
C PRO A 209 10.65 9.31 -28.51
N GLU A 210 11.40 10.40 -28.68
CA GLU A 210 12.76 10.53 -28.14
C GLU A 210 12.75 10.57 -26.60
N LEU A 211 11.72 11.19 -26.00
CA LEU A 211 11.56 11.18 -24.55
C LEU A 211 11.35 9.75 -24.02
N VAL A 212 10.51 8.95 -24.68
CA VAL A 212 10.27 7.56 -24.28
C VAL A 212 11.52 6.72 -24.48
N ALA A 213 12.23 6.87 -25.58
CA ALA A 213 13.51 6.20 -25.83
C ALA A 213 14.57 6.54 -24.76
N TYR A 214 14.65 7.80 -24.34
CA TYR A 214 15.56 8.20 -23.26
C TYR A 214 15.20 7.55 -21.91
N ILE A 215 13.88 7.41 -21.62
CA ILE A 215 13.41 6.72 -20.41
C ILE A 215 13.75 5.23 -20.50
N GLU A 216 13.52 4.58 -21.64
CA GLU A 216 13.88 3.17 -21.90
C GLU A 216 15.37 2.92 -21.64
N ASP A 217 16.25 3.74 -22.22
CA ASP A 217 17.70 3.61 -22.03
C ASP A 217 18.10 3.72 -20.58
N ALA A 218 17.49 4.67 -19.84
CA ALA A 218 17.75 4.86 -18.41
C ALA A 218 17.26 3.67 -17.57
N VAL A 219 16.10 3.10 -17.92
CA VAL A 219 15.54 1.91 -17.26
C VAL A 219 16.44 0.70 -17.52
N ARG A 220 16.79 0.44 -18.76
CA ARG A 220 17.66 -0.69 -19.12
C ARG A 220 19.02 -0.62 -18.43
N TRP A 221 19.64 0.56 -18.43
CA TRP A 221 20.89 0.78 -17.73
C TRP A 221 20.75 0.56 -16.23
N GLY A 222 19.71 1.13 -15.60
CA GLY A 222 19.47 0.99 -14.15
C GLY A 222 19.15 -0.45 -13.74
N LEU A 223 18.37 -1.18 -14.55
CA LEU A 223 18.08 -2.59 -14.30
C LEU A 223 19.36 -3.46 -14.40
N ALA A 224 20.27 -3.12 -15.32
CA ALA A 224 21.54 -3.85 -15.50
C ALA A 224 22.55 -3.59 -14.38
N GLU A 225 22.66 -2.33 -13.89
CA GLU A 225 23.68 -1.95 -12.91
C GLU A 225 23.33 -2.37 -11.47
N PHE A 226 22.06 -2.34 -11.10
CA PHE A 226 21.61 -2.60 -9.73
C PHE A 226 21.02 -4.00 -9.53
N SER A 227 21.13 -4.88 -10.52
CA SER A 227 20.72 -6.29 -10.39
C SER A 227 21.81 -7.08 -9.69
N GLU A 228 21.68 -7.31 -8.36
CA GLU A 228 22.35 -8.47 -7.78
C GLU A 228 21.71 -9.74 -8.36
N PRO A 229 22.51 -10.73 -8.81
CA PRO A 229 21.97 -11.99 -9.32
C PRO A 229 21.27 -12.73 -8.16
N ARG A 230 19.96 -12.63 -8.08
CA ARG A 230 19.14 -13.47 -7.21
C ARG A 230 18.47 -14.54 -8.07
N GLU A 231 18.48 -15.77 -7.59
CA GLU A 231 17.91 -16.94 -8.29
C GLU A 231 16.39 -16.82 -8.55
N ASP A 232 15.73 -15.76 -8.06
CA ASP A 232 14.27 -15.54 -8.14
C ASP A 232 13.90 -14.23 -8.88
N ASP A 233 14.86 -13.56 -9.51
CA ASP A 233 14.61 -12.33 -10.27
C ASP A 233 13.98 -12.69 -11.64
N GLY A 234 12.65 -12.83 -11.64
CA GLY A 234 11.87 -12.74 -12.86
C GLY A 234 12.17 -11.43 -13.60
N GLU A 235 11.93 -11.38 -14.91
CA GLU A 235 12.13 -10.20 -15.74
C GLU A 235 11.59 -8.94 -15.09
N ARG A 236 12.45 -7.95 -14.84
CA ARG A 236 12.08 -6.63 -14.31
C ARG A 236 11.70 -5.74 -15.48
N PHE A 237 10.56 -5.11 -15.38
CA PHE A 237 10.07 -4.16 -16.39
C PHE A 237 9.12 -3.13 -15.76
N VAL A 238 8.83 -2.10 -16.52
CA VAL A 238 7.91 -1.04 -16.11
C VAL A 238 6.86 -0.84 -17.19
N THR A 239 5.59 -0.95 -16.85
CA THR A 239 4.52 -0.50 -17.72
C THR A 239 4.41 1.01 -17.65
N ALA A 240 4.24 1.70 -18.76
CA ALA A 240 4.16 3.15 -18.77
C ALA A 240 3.23 3.69 -19.88
N ALA A 241 2.51 4.77 -19.59
CA ALA A 241 1.85 5.62 -20.54
C ALA A 241 2.46 7.03 -20.47
N VAL A 242 3.03 7.49 -21.59
CA VAL A 242 3.66 8.80 -21.69
C VAL A 242 2.86 9.67 -22.65
N MET A 243 2.51 10.87 -22.21
CA MET A 243 1.63 11.77 -22.95
C MET A 243 2.24 13.15 -23.13
N ASP A 244 1.86 13.79 -24.24
CA ASP A 244 2.10 15.20 -24.51
C ASP A 244 0.77 15.88 -24.87
N ILE A 245 0.43 16.95 -24.15
CA ILE A 245 -0.80 17.72 -24.31
C ILE A 245 -0.41 19.12 -24.79
N PRO A 246 -0.49 19.39 -26.11
CA PRO A 246 -0.23 20.72 -26.66
C PRO A 246 -1.23 21.75 -26.13
N ASP A 247 -0.76 23.00 -25.95
CA ASP A 247 -1.62 24.09 -25.49
C ASP A 247 -2.63 24.53 -26.56
N ASP A 248 -2.11 24.65 -27.78
CA ASP A 248 -2.82 25.28 -28.89
C ASP A 248 -3.69 24.30 -29.70
N GLU A 249 -3.54 23.00 -29.48
CA GLU A 249 -4.27 21.97 -30.19
C GLU A 249 -5.16 21.16 -29.25
N PRO A 250 -6.43 20.86 -29.65
CA PRO A 250 -7.36 20.08 -28.83
C PRO A 250 -7.10 18.57 -28.95
N VAL A 251 -5.85 18.17 -28.72
CA VAL A 251 -5.40 16.78 -28.84
C VAL A 251 -4.53 16.37 -27.64
N VAL A 252 -4.33 15.08 -27.52
CA VAL A 252 -3.31 14.44 -26.69
C VAL A 252 -2.55 13.43 -27.55
N HIS A 253 -1.24 13.46 -27.48
CA HIS A 253 -0.36 12.46 -28.05
C HIS A 253 -0.01 11.45 -26.96
N LEU A 254 -0.14 10.16 -27.24
CA LEU A 254 0.04 9.06 -26.29
C LEU A 254 0.96 8.00 -26.87
N ILE A 255 1.98 7.61 -26.11
CA ILE A 255 2.74 6.37 -26.32
C ILE A 255 2.45 5.46 -25.12
N SER A 256 2.02 4.23 -25.39
CA SER A 256 1.76 3.21 -24.39
C SER A 256 2.82 2.13 -24.46
N CYS A 257 3.47 1.86 -23.32
CA CYS A 257 4.44 0.80 -23.11
C CYS A 257 3.83 -0.25 -22.17
N GLY A 258 2.85 -1.02 -22.70
CA GLY A 258 2.17 -2.08 -21.95
C GLY A 258 1.27 -1.61 -20.80
N HIS A 259 0.93 -0.32 -20.73
CA HIS A 259 0.12 0.24 -19.64
C HIS A 259 -1.37 0.28 -19.97
N PRO A 260 -2.29 0.18 -18.98
CA PRO A 260 -3.72 0.30 -19.20
C PRO A 260 -4.10 1.58 -19.97
N PRO A 261 -5.04 1.50 -20.94
CA PRO A 261 -5.40 2.65 -21.76
C PRO A 261 -6.13 3.72 -20.92
N PRO A 262 -5.73 5.00 -21.00
CA PRO A 262 -6.46 6.08 -20.35
C PRO A 262 -7.92 6.17 -20.80
N LEU A 263 -8.82 6.59 -19.91
CA LEU A 263 -10.22 6.86 -20.25
C LEU A 263 -10.42 8.31 -20.55
N LEU A 264 -10.99 8.61 -21.73
CA LEU A 264 -11.50 9.92 -22.10
C LEU A 264 -12.97 10.03 -21.67
N LEU A 265 -13.24 10.93 -20.72
CA LEU A 265 -14.58 11.25 -20.26
C LEU A 265 -15.06 12.53 -20.95
N ARG A 266 -16.21 12.47 -21.59
CA ARG A 266 -16.90 13.62 -22.18
C ARG A 266 -18.09 14.01 -21.29
N GLY A 267 -17.89 15.02 -20.44
CA GLY A 267 -18.88 15.42 -19.44
C GLY A 267 -20.27 15.73 -20.03
N ARG A 268 -20.32 16.48 -21.15
CA ARG A 268 -21.59 16.82 -21.83
C ARG A 268 -22.31 15.59 -22.39
N ALA A 269 -21.58 14.62 -22.92
CA ALA A 269 -22.16 13.40 -23.52
C ALA A 269 -22.33 12.26 -22.51
N ARG A 270 -21.75 12.37 -21.33
CA ARG A 270 -21.68 11.31 -20.31
C ARG A 270 -21.19 9.99 -20.91
N THR A 271 -20.08 10.06 -21.63
CA THR A 271 -19.47 8.89 -22.27
C THR A 271 -18.03 8.72 -21.78
N ALA A 272 -17.58 7.48 -21.68
CA ALA A 272 -16.21 7.10 -21.43
C ALA A 272 -15.68 6.31 -22.63
N LEU A 273 -14.51 6.67 -23.12
CA LEU A 273 -13.82 6.01 -24.24
C LEU A 273 -12.41 5.66 -23.82
N ALA A 274 -12.03 4.40 -23.93
CA ALA A 274 -10.65 3.99 -23.73
C ALA A 274 -9.79 4.44 -24.91
N LEU A 275 -8.69 5.13 -24.63
CA LEU A 275 -7.72 5.58 -25.63
C LEU A 275 -6.73 4.46 -25.95
N THR A 276 -7.20 3.47 -26.69
CA THR A 276 -6.38 2.30 -27.06
C THR A 276 -5.43 2.68 -28.20
N VAL A 277 -4.13 2.52 -27.96
CA VAL A 277 -3.10 2.69 -28.98
C VAL A 277 -3.12 1.43 -29.88
N PRO A 278 -3.19 1.57 -31.23
CA PRO A 278 -3.25 0.41 -32.13
C PRO A 278 -2.06 -0.52 -32.00
N ASP A 279 -0.85 0.04 -31.95
CA ASP A 279 0.42 -0.69 -31.81
C ASP A 279 1.15 -0.22 -30.54
N PRO A 280 0.84 -0.79 -29.37
CA PRO A 280 1.51 -0.41 -28.13
C PRO A 280 2.95 -0.94 -28.15
N SER A 281 3.86 -0.14 -27.61
CA SER A 281 5.25 -0.54 -27.40
C SER A 281 5.35 -1.57 -26.26
N PRO A 282 6.38 -2.43 -26.26
CA PRO A 282 6.67 -3.30 -25.12
C PRO A 282 6.86 -2.50 -23.82
N PRO A 283 6.63 -3.09 -22.64
CA PRO A 283 6.99 -2.48 -21.37
C PRO A 283 8.46 -2.05 -21.35
N LEU A 284 8.75 -0.94 -20.69
CA LEU A 284 10.10 -0.41 -20.53
C LEU A 284 11.00 -1.41 -19.80
N GLY A 285 12.22 -1.58 -20.30
CA GLY A 285 13.20 -2.53 -19.77
C GLY A 285 13.18 -3.90 -20.45
N LEU A 286 12.09 -4.27 -21.13
CA LEU A 286 12.05 -5.53 -21.88
C LEU A 286 12.75 -5.43 -23.24
N GLY A 287 12.87 -4.25 -23.81
CA GLY A 287 13.78 -3.87 -24.91
C GLY A 287 13.91 -4.78 -26.13
N VAL A 288 13.04 -5.78 -26.26
CA VAL A 288 13.06 -6.72 -27.38
C VAL A 288 12.08 -6.21 -28.43
N TRP A 289 12.59 -5.31 -29.28
CA TRP A 289 11.94 -5.07 -30.56
C TRP A 289 12.09 -6.35 -31.40
N PRO A 290 11.05 -6.79 -32.13
CA PRO A 290 11.21 -7.89 -33.07
C PRO A 290 12.46 -7.64 -33.92
N ALA A 291 13.28 -8.66 -34.10
CA ALA A 291 14.51 -8.55 -34.89
C ALA A 291 14.27 -8.05 -36.35
N ASP A 292 13.02 -8.12 -36.80
CA ASP A 292 12.54 -7.68 -38.11
C ASP A 292 11.92 -6.26 -38.08
N ALA A 293 11.82 -5.61 -36.91
CA ALA A 293 11.39 -4.22 -36.86
C ALA A 293 12.56 -3.37 -37.39
N ASP A 294 12.40 -2.78 -38.57
CA ASP A 294 13.27 -1.72 -39.10
C ASP A 294 13.24 -0.50 -38.20
N CYS A 295 13.79 -0.65 -36.97
CA CYS A 295 14.08 0.48 -36.12
C CYS A 295 15.38 1.10 -36.61
N PRO A 296 15.35 2.28 -37.28
CA PRO A 296 16.56 2.98 -37.66
C PRO A 296 17.40 3.27 -36.42
N ASP A 297 18.71 3.49 -36.61
CA ASP A 297 19.71 3.76 -35.58
C ASP A 297 19.38 4.92 -34.60
N SER A 298 18.25 5.60 -34.79
CA SER A 298 17.70 6.58 -33.85
C SER A 298 16.68 5.90 -32.93
N ALA A 299 17.01 5.73 -31.67
CA ALA A 299 16.19 5.09 -30.61
C ALA A 299 14.73 5.58 -30.53
N GLY A 300 14.43 6.79 -31.01
CA GLY A 300 13.07 7.35 -31.03
C GLY A 300 12.17 6.82 -32.17
N ALA A 301 12.73 6.24 -33.22
CA ALA A 301 11.94 5.85 -34.40
C ALA A 301 10.98 4.67 -34.15
N CYS A 302 11.24 3.90 -33.09
CA CYS A 302 10.43 2.74 -32.70
C CYS A 302 9.19 3.09 -31.87
N TYR A 303 9.10 4.30 -31.35
CA TYR A 303 7.99 4.75 -30.54
C TYR A 303 7.02 5.62 -31.34
N VAL A 304 5.88 5.07 -31.71
CA VAL A 304 4.89 5.80 -32.55
C VAL A 304 3.79 6.38 -31.64
N PRO A 305 3.65 7.71 -31.57
CA PRO A 305 2.59 8.32 -30.79
C PRO A 305 1.24 8.19 -31.49
N ALA A 306 0.23 7.73 -30.78
CA ALA A 306 -1.17 7.84 -31.20
C ALA A 306 -1.72 9.20 -30.79
N THR A 307 -2.50 9.83 -31.68
CA THR A 307 -3.11 11.14 -31.43
C THR A 307 -4.61 10.98 -31.25
N PHE A 308 -5.12 11.52 -30.14
CA PHE A 308 -6.53 11.49 -29.82
C PHE A 308 -7.07 12.92 -29.61
N ARG A 309 -8.34 13.14 -29.97
CA ARG A 309 -9.01 14.40 -29.71
C ARG A 309 -9.26 14.57 -28.21
N PHE A 310 -8.79 15.66 -27.64
CA PHE A 310 -8.97 16.06 -26.26
C PHE A 310 -9.43 17.52 -26.22
N ALA A 311 -10.75 17.72 -26.28
CA ALA A 311 -11.35 19.03 -26.41
C ALA A 311 -11.54 19.73 -25.04
N HIS A 312 -11.85 21.02 -25.08
CA HIS A 312 -12.19 21.77 -23.87
C HIS A 312 -13.37 21.16 -23.11
N GLY A 313 -13.18 20.97 -21.80
CA GLY A 313 -14.14 20.35 -20.91
C GLY A 313 -14.10 18.82 -20.89
N ASP A 314 -13.29 18.18 -21.76
CA ASP A 314 -13.02 16.75 -21.67
C ASP A 314 -12.07 16.46 -20.50
N SER A 315 -12.22 15.30 -19.87
CA SER A 315 -11.34 14.81 -18.80
C SER A 315 -10.69 13.49 -19.20
N LEU A 316 -9.39 13.36 -18.97
CA LEU A 316 -8.66 12.11 -19.08
C LEU A 316 -8.50 11.51 -17.68
N VAL A 317 -8.81 10.22 -17.52
CA VAL A 317 -8.54 9.43 -16.32
C VAL A 317 -7.45 8.44 -16.67
N LEU A 318 -6.28 8.64 -16.07
CA LEU A 318 -5.15 7.71 -16.13
C LEU A 318 -5.16 6.90 -14.85
N TYR A 319 -4.84 5.62 -14.95
CA TYR A 319 -4.92 4.71 -13.80
C TYR A 319 -3.99 3.52 -13.99
N THR A 320 -3.54 2.95 -12.87
CA THR A 320 -2.77 1.70 -12.83
C THR A 320 -3.70 0.49 -12.72
N ASP A 321 -3.17 -0.70 -12.90
CA ASP A 321 -3.92 -1.95 -12.90
C ASP A 321 -4.64 -2.21 -11.56
N GLY A 322 -4.11 -1.73 -10.43
CA GLY A 322 -4.81 -1.78 -9.15
C GLY A 322 -6.20 -1.13 -9.14
N VAL A 323 -6.53 -0.30 -10.15
CA VAL A 323 -7.89 0.19 -10.38
C VAL A 323 -8.71 -0.77 -11.24
N SER A 324 -8.19 -1.17 -12.41
CA SER A 324 -8.91 -2.01 -13.36
C SER A 324 -9.01 -3.47 -12.92
N GLU A 325 -8.05 -3.94 -12.14
CA GLU A 325 -8.03 -5.29 -11.58
C GLU A 325 -8.60 -5.39 -10.16
N ALA A 326 -9.08 -4.26 -9.60
CA ALA A 326 -9.82 -4.26 -8.35
C ALA A 326 -11.05 -5.19 -8.44
N ARG A 327 -11.24 -6.06 -7.44
CA ARG A 327 -12.31 -7.07 -7.44
C ARG A 327 -13.26 -6.92 -6.27
N ASN A 328 -14.54 -7.19 -6.53
CA ASN A 328 -15.55 -7.30 -5.50
C ASN A 328 -15.46 -8.66 -4.77
N ALA A 329 -16.37 -8.90 -3.83
CA ALA A 329 -16.44 -10.17 -3.09
C ALA A 329 -16.77 -11.38 -3.97
N ASP A 330 -17.40 -11.18 -5.12
CA ASP A 330 -17.76 -12.20 -6.10
C ASP A 330 -16.61 -12.49 -7.09
N GLY A 331 -15.54 -11.67 -7.07
CA GLY A 331 -14.38 -11.80 -7.92
C GLY A 331 -14.45 -11.01 -9.23
N ASP A 332 -15.49 -10.21 -9.44
CA ASP A 332 -15.68 -9.41 -10.65
C ASP A 332 -14.75 -8.20 -10.64
N PHE A 333 -14.21 -7.85 -11.80
CA PHE A 333 -13.40 -6.65 -11.98
C PHE A 333 -14.22 -5.36 -11.85
N TYR A 334 -13.57 -4.31 -11.39
CA TYR A 334 -14.18 -2.99 -11.27
C TYR A 334 -14.49 -2.39 -12.67
N PRO A 335 -15.77 -2.11 -12.98
CA PRO A 335 -16.17 -1.61 -14.28
C PRO A 335 -15.92 -0.08 -14.39
N LEU A 336 -14.64 0.32 -14.43
CA LEU A 336 -14.20 1.72 -14.34
C LEU A 336 -14.87 2.61 -15.37
N ALA A 337 -14.94 2.19 -16.64
CA ALA A 337 -15.51 2.99 -17.72
C ALA A 337 -16.99 3.30 -17.50
N GLU A 338 -17.77 2.32 -17.07
CA GLU A 338 -19.19 2.48 -16.77
C GLU A 338 -19.40 3.42 -15.59
N ARG A 339 -18.68 3.17 -14.49
CA ARG A 339 -18.83 3.95 -13.25
C ARG A 339 -18.34 5.38 -13.39
N ALA A 340 -17.25 5.61 -14.12
CA ALA A 340 -16.71 6.94 -14.34
C ALA A 340 -17.66 7.88 -15.10
N THR A 341 -18.54 7.35 -15.96
CA THR A 341 -19.53 8.16 -16.68
C THR A 341 -20.48 8.88 -15.76
N ALA A 342 -20.79 8.32 -14.59
CA ALA A 342 -21.70 8.92 -13.61
C ALA A 342 -21.16 10.26 -13.06
N TRP A 343 -19.86 10.47 -13.13
CA TRP A 343 -19.17 11.65 -12.57
C TRP A 343 -18.36 12.42 -13.62
N ALA A 344 -18.60 12.17 -14.90
CA ALA A 344 -17.85 12.78 -16.01
C ALA A 344 -17.93 14.30 -16.08
N ASP A 345 -18.90 14.93 -15.42
CA ASP A 345 -19.11 16.37 -15.32
C ASP A 345 -18.37 17.03 -14.14
N LYS A 346 -17.75 16.22 -13.26
CA LYS A 346 -17.04 16.75 -12.10
C LYS A 346 -15.66 17.29 -12.48
N ALA A 347 -15.23 18.31 -11.74
CA ALA A 347 -13.85 18.81 -11.81
C ALA A 347 -12.84 17.73 -11.34
N PRO A 348 -11.56 17.78 -11.76
CA PRO A 348 -10.58 16.75 -11.52
C PRO A 348 -10.43 16.30 -10.06
N GLY A 349 -10.37 17.24 -9.11
CA GLY A 349 -10.24 16.91 -7.69
C GLY A 349 -11.41 16.08 -7.14
N PRO A 350 -12.66 16.57 -7.21
CA PRO A 350 -13.84 15.81 -6.84
C PRO A 350 -13.99 14.49 -7.61
N LEU A 351 -13.62 14.44 -8.89
CA LEU A 351 -13.70 13.22 -9.69
C LEU A 351 -12.76 12.13 -9.20
N VAL A 352 -11.48 12.46 -8.99
CA VAL A 352 -10.49 11.47 -8.51
C VAL A 352 -10.81 10.94 -7.11
N GLU A 353 -11.31 11.81 -6.22
CA GLU A 353 -11.73 11.40 -4.88
C GLU A 353 -12.95 10.48 -4.92
N GLN A 354 -13.92 10.78 -5.78
CA GLN A 354 -15.13 9.97 -5.94
C GLN A 354 -14.81 8.59 -6.52
N LEU A 355 -13.96 8.53 -7.56
CA LEU A 355 -13.51 7.27 -8.14
C LEU A 355 -12.75 6.42 -7.11
N ALA A 356 -11.83 7.02 -6.37
CA ALA A 356 -11.07 6.32 -5.33
C ALA A 356 -11.96 5.80 -4.19
N ALA A 357 -12.98 6.55 -3.80
CA ALA A 357 -13.96 6.12 -2.80
C ALA A 357 -14.82 4.97 -3.32
N ASP A 358 -15.23 5.02 -4.58
CA ASP A 358 -16.07 4.00 -5.21
C ASP A 358 -15.31 2.68 -5.41
N VAL A 359 -14.07 2.70 -5.90
CA VAL A 359 -13.19 1.51 -5.97
C VAL A 359 -13.08 0.86 -4.59
N ARG A 360 -12.83 1.67 -3.55
CA ARG A 360 -12.72 1.16 -2.18
C ARG A 360 -14.02 0.52 -1.68
N ALA A 361 -15.15 1.12 -1.97
CA ALA A 361 -16.47 0.56 -1.61
C ALA A 361 -16.72 -0.76 -2.35
N TYR A 362 -16.35 -0.83 -3.64
CA TYR A 362 -16.49 -2.00 -4.48
C TYR A 362 -15.68 -3.19 -3.97
N THR A 363 -14.44 -2.94 -3.51
CA THR A 363 -13.53 -3.96 -2.96
C THR A 363 -13.80 -4.31 -1.50
N GLY A 364 -14.84 -3.76 -0.87
CA GLY A 364 -15.08 -3.97 0.56
C GLY A 364 -14.01 -3.34 1.48
N GLY A 365 -13.25 -2.37 0.97
CA GLY A 365 -12.22 -1.65 1.72
C GLY A 365 -10.81 -2.20 1.61
N VAL A 366 -10.61 -3.37 0.99
CA VAL A 366 -9.31 -4.02 0.80
C VAL A 366 -8.92 -3.92 -0.68
N LEU A 367 -7.77 -3.33 -0.97
CA LEU A 367 -7.18 -3.32 -2.30
C LEU A 367 -6.21 -4.50 -2.43
N ASN A 368 -6.21 -5.16 -3.58
CA ASN A 368 -5.29 -6.27 -3.87
C ASN A 368 -3.94 -5.78 -4.41
N ASP A 369 -3.92 -4.62 -5.03
CA ASP A 369 -2.72 -3.95 -5.50
C ASP A 369 -2.77 -2.44 -5.26
N ASP A 370 -1.62 -1.77 -5.44
CA ASP A 370 -1.52 -0.33 -5.33
C ASP A 370 -2.38 0.36 -6.39
N MET A 371 -2.85 1.53 -6.08
CA MET A 371 -3.76 2.28 -6.92
C MET A 371 -3.24 3.70 -7.11
N ALA A 372 -2.84 4.03 -8.33
CA ALA A 372 -2.62 5.40 -8.75
C ALA A 372 -3.66 5.84 -9.76
N MET A 373 -4.16 7.06 -9.59
CA MET A 373 -5.05 7.72 -10.55
C MET A 373 -4.64 9.16 -10.76
N ILE A 374 -4.71 9.61 -12.00
CA ILE A 374 -4.58 11.01 -12.37
C ILE A 374 -5.81 11.40 -13.19
N VAL A 375 -6.42 12.51 -12.84
CA VAL A 375 -7.46 13.13 -13.66
C VAL A 375 -6.90 14.41 -14.23
N VAL A 376 -7.00 14.57 -15.55
CA VAL A 376 -6.56 15.75 -16.28
C VAL A 376 -7.74 16.30 -17.06
N GLN A 377 -8.10 17.55 -16.85
CA GLN A 377 -9.17 18.22 -17.58
C GLN A 377 -8.60 19.37 -18.37
N ARG A 378 -8.98 19.47 -19.65
CA ARG A 378 -8.66 20.65 -20.46
C ARG A 378 -9.62 21.78 -20.08
N ASP A 379 -9.05 22.86 -19.61
CA ASP A 379 -9.80 24.05 -19.20
C ASP A 379 -10.56 24.66 -20.40
N ALA A 380 -11.67 25.34 -20.11
CA ALA A 380 -12.53 25.94 -21.13
C ALA A 380 -11.91 27.22 -21.73
#